data_1e0f25a59e47d93705aff235ce25fd90
#
_entry.id   1e0f25a59e47d93705aff235ce25fd90
#
_cell.length_a   1.000
_cell.length_b   1.000
_cell.length_c   1.000
_cell.angle_alpha   90.00
_cell.angle_beta   90.00
_cell.angle_gamma   90.00
#
_symmetry.space_group_name_H-M   'P 1'
#
loop_
_entity.id
_entity.type
_entity.pdbx_description
1 polymer ?
#
loop_
_entity_poly.entity_id
_entity_poly.type
_entity_poly.pdbx_seq_one_letter_code
_entity_poly.pdbx_strand_id
1 'polypeptide(L)'
;MNDFSREITAEQIRAGRGGDPVVVATIVDAPEGAVPARGTKLLLRRDGSRLGSLGGGAFEDAVAEDCLAALTEFPRRFTQAMYYRPQGSRIHRLEAKGGADAYEVMVEITEAPATLLIVGGGHISLSLATIGAHIGFSVAVLDDREMYANAERFPMADKVMCGDFTQELKGFPIGPTTYIVLVSRGHKQDETGLRAVLGRGAAYVGMIGSRRRVSTVLRHLYEEGFDQGDLEAVYTPIGFDLAAETPEEIAVSIVAEIVAVRRGGTGRPMREDRPNFMTAQPAPGDEETTNPVRG
;
A
#
# COMPACT_ATOMS: atom_id res chain seq x y z
N MET A 1 12.07 19.48 26.58
CA MET A 1 11.60 19.06 25.24
C MET A 1 12.43 17.84 24.88
N ASN A 2 11.83 16.65 25.00
CA ASN A 2 12.55 15.39 24.99
C ASN A 2 13.31 15.16 23.70
N ASP A 3 14.55 14.69 23.84
CA ASP A 3 15.55 14.41 22.79
C ASP A 3 15.06 13.37 21.74
N PHE A 4 14.02 12.61 22.08
CA PHE A 4 13.44 11.56 21.23
C PHE A 4 12.87 12.03 19.88
N SER A 5 12.47 13.29 19.73
CA SER A 5 11.91 13.76 18.43
C SER A 5 12.93 13.69 17.30
N ARG A 6 14.21 13.95 17.58
CA ARG A 6 15.29 13.81 16.58
C ARG A 6 15.56 12.37 16.24
N GLU A 7 15.58 11.50 17.25
CA GLU A 7 15.79 10.06 17.06
C GLU A 7 14.62 9.44 16.30
N ILE A 8 13.36 9.76 16.64
CA ILE A 8 12.17 9.33 15.90
C ILE A 8 12.25 9.74 14.44
N THR A 9 12.61 11.00 14.15
CA THR A 9 12.78 11.48 12.78
C THR A 9 13.88 10.72 12.04
N ALA A 10 15.01 10.45 12.70
CA ALA A 10 16.09 9.68 12.10
C ALA A 10 15.66 8.24 11.73
N GLU A 11 14.89 7.59 12.60
CA GLU A 11 14.30 6.28 12.34
C GLU A 11 13.29 6.29 11.18
N GLN A 12 12.43 7.31 11.10
CA GLN A 12 11.51 7.49 9.99
C GLN A 12 12.26 7.69 8.65
N ILE A 13 13.32 8.51 8.66
CA ILE A 13 14.17 8.69 7.46
C ILE A 13 14.84 7.36 7.05
N ARG A 14 15.34 6.59 8.02
CA ARG A 14 15.94 5.28 7.76
C ARG A 14 14.92 4.32 7.13
N ALA A 15 13.72 4.22 7.71
CA ALA A 15 12.63 3.40 7.19
C ALA A 15 12.23 3.81 5.77
N GLY A 16 12.05 5.11 5.52
CA GLY A 16 11.71 5.65 4.20
C GLY A 16 12.76 5.43 3.12
N ARG A 17 14.02 5.14 3.51
CA ARG A 17 15.14 4.86 2.59
C ARG A 17 15.42 3.36 2.39
N GLY A 18 14.51 2.49 2.81
CA GLY A 18 14.64 1.05 2.62
C GLY A 18 15.04 0.27 3.88
N GLY A 19 15.07 0.91 5.05
CA GLY A 19 15.15 0.22 6.32
C GLY A 19 13.82 -0.44 6.70
N ASP A 20 13.82 -1.17 7.83
CA ASP A 20 12.59 -1.78 8.34
C ASP A 20 11.51 -0.73 8.61
N PRO A 21 10.25 -1.02 8.28
CA PRO A 21 9.13 -0.12 8.57
C PRO A 21 9.03 0.21 10.06
N VAL A 22 8.63 1.43 10.35
CA VAL A 22 8.34 1.90 11.71
C VAL A 22 6.96 2.53 11.77
N VAL A 23 6.36 2.53 12.97
CA VAL A 23 5.10 3.22 13.23
C VAL A 23 5.30 4.24 14.33
N VAL A 24 4.72 5.42 14.16
CA VAL A 24 4.75 6.51 15.14
C VAL A 24 3.34 6.82 15.58
N ALA A 25 3.08 6.72 16.88
CA ALA A 25 1.89 7.23 17.52
C ALA A 25 2.15 8.64 18.05
N THR A 26 1.30 9.60 17.70
CA THR A 26 1.37 10.98 18.16
C THR A 26 0.04 11.36 18.80
N ILE A 27 0.06 11.87 20.03
CA ILE A 27 -1.14 12.43 20.66
C ILE A 27 -1.46 13.76 19.99
N VAL A 28 -2.59 13.82 19.27
CA VAL A 28 -3.05 15.02 18.56
C VAL A 28 -4.12 15.77 19.35
N ASP A 29 -4.87 15.07 20.19
CA ASP A 29 -5.79 15.66 21.16
C ASP A 29 -5.79 14.88 22.48
N ALA A 30 -5.99 15.58 23.59
CA ALA A 30 -5.95 15.03 24.93
C ALA A 30 -6.93 15.77 25.83
N PRO A 31 -7.47 15.11 26.86
CA PRO A 31 -8.30 15.75 27.88
C PRO A 31 -7.57 16.94 28.53
N GLU A 32 -8.33 17.94 29.01
CA GLU A 32 -7.73 19.11 29.65
C GLU A 32 -6.92 18.70 30.91
N GLY A 33 -5.67 19.17 30.98
CA GLY A 33 -4.77 18.83 32.07
C GLY A 33 -4.22 17.39 32.05
N ALA A 34 -4.52 16.61 31.01
CA ALA A 34 -4.06 15.23 30.92
C ALA A 34 -2.52 15.12 30.73
N VAL A 35 -1.99 14.06 31.28
CA VAL A 35 -0.62 13.60 31.07
C VAL A 35 -0.70 12.17 30.54
N PRO A 36 -0.13 11.90 29.38
CA PRO A 36 0.74 12.74 28.53
C PRO A 36 -0.01 13.83 27.73
N ALA A 37 0.71 14.90 27.39
CA ALA A 37 0.17 16.05 26.66
C ALA A 37 0.20 15.86 25.14
N ARG A 38 -0.53 16.72 24.41
CA ARG A 38 -0.48 16.81 22.93
C ARG A 38 0.96 16.94 22.44
N GLY A 39 1.26 16.31 21.29
CA GLY A 39 2.59 16.29 20.69
C GLY A 39 3.52 15.22 21.25
N THR A 40 3.11 14.50 22.31
CA THR A 40 3.88 13.35 22.82
C THR A 40 3.88 12.22 21.79
N LYS A 41 5.05 11.58 21.61
CA LYS A 41 5.27 10.59 20.56
C LYS A 41 5.85 9.29 21.12
N LEU A 42 5.44 8.18 20.49
CA LEU A 42 5.99 6.84 20.67
C LEU A 42 6.24 6.24 19.29
N LEU A 43 7.47 5.81 19.02
CA LEU A 43 7.81 5.02 17.84
C LEU A 43 7.94 3.55 18.25
N LEU A 44 7.40 2.66 17.41
CA LEU A 44 7.60 1.23 17.54
C LEU A 44 8.24 0.66 16.27
N ARG A 45 9.13 -0.32 16.48
CA ARG A 45 9.68 -1.17 15.42
C ARG A 45 8.95 -2.51 15.38
N ARG A 46 9.15 -3.25 14.31
CA ARG A 46 8.50 -4.55 14.09
C ARG A 46 8.83 -5.58 15.17
N ASP A 47 9.98 -5.49 15.81
CA ASP A 47 10.40 -6.34 16.92
C ASP A 47 9.77 -5.96 18.27
N GLY A 48 8.89 -4.95 18.29
CA GLY A 48 8.23 -4.44 19.49
C GLY A 48 9.07 -3.44 20.29
N SER A 49 10.30 -3.16 19.89
CA SER A 49 11.14 -2.15 20.56
C SER A 49 10.55 -0.76 20.41
N ARG A 50 10.64 0.05 21.46
CA ARG A 50 10.02 1.36 21.59
C ARG A 50 11.07 2.47 21.63
N LEU A 51 10.73 3.65 21.09
CA LEU A 51 11.48 4.88 21.23
C LEU A 51 10.51 6.02 21.58
N GLY A 52 10.77 6.72 22.69
CA GLY A 52 9.81 7.64 23.29
C GLY A 52 8.81 6.94 24.22
N SER A 53 7.80 7.66 24.68
CA SER A 53 6.75 7.13 25.55
C SER A 53 5.51 8.00 25.52
N LEU A 54 4.34 7.39 25.68
CA LEU A 54 3.04 8.07 25.91
C LEU A 54 2.65 8.08 27.38
N GLY A 55 3.64 8.04 28.31
CA GLY A 55 3.41 8.10 29.75
C GLY A 55 3.35 6.74 30.45
N GLY A 56 3.49 5.64 29.71
CA GLY A 56 3.44 4.28 30.24
C GLY A 56 2.03 3.80 30.60
N GLY A 57 1.94 2.62 31.21
CA GLY A 57 0.69 2.03 31.69
C GLY A 57 -0.23 1.52 30.57
N ALA A 58 -1.47 1.18 30.97
CA ALA A 58 -2.43 0.51 30.08
C ALA A 58 -2.76 1.31 28.82
N PHE A 59 -2.74 2.64 28.87
CA PHE A 59 -2.95 3.49 27.69
C PHE A 59 -1.84 3.31 26.64
N GLU A 60 -0.57 3.43 27.05
CA GLU A 60 0.56 3.26 26.14
C GLU A 60 0.63 1.84 25.59
N ASP A 61 0.33 0.83 26.43
CA ASP A 61 0.36 -0.56 26.00
C ASP A 61 -0.72 -0.87 24.96
N ALA A 62 -1.93 -0.35 25.13
CA ALA A 62 -3.01 -0.49 24.14
C ALA A 62 -2.68 0.20 22.81
N VAL A 63 -2.11 1.41 22.86
CA VAL A 63 -1.64 2.11 21.64
C VAL A 63 -0.52 1.32 20.97
N ALA A 64 0.42 0.77 21.74
CA ALA A 64 1.52 -0.01 21.21
C ALA A 64 1.07 -1.30 20.53
N GLU A 65 0.08 -2.00 21.09
CA GLU A 65 -0.52 -3.20 20.51
C GLU A 65 -1.18 -2.88 19.16
N ASP A 66 -2.03 -1.85 19.11
CA ASP A 66 -2.69 -1.40 17.88
C ASP A 66 -1.68 -0.92 16.81
N CYS A 67 -0.59 -0.28 17.22
CA CYS A 67 0.50 0.14 16.32
C CYS A 67 1.25 -1.07 15.72
N LEU A 68 1.54 -2.09 16.53
CA LEU A 68 2.19 -3.32 16.03
C LEU A 68 1.27 -4.09 15.09
N ALA A 69 -0.02 -4.18 15.41
CA ALA A 69 -1.01 -4.74 14.50
C ALA A 69 -1.01 -4.00 13.16
N ALA A 70 -1.04 -2.67 13.17
CA ALA A 70 -1.01 -1.85 11.96
C ALA A 70 0.26 -2.06 11.11
N LEU A 71 1.42 -2.38 11.72
CA LEU A 71 2.65 -2.71 11.01
C LEU A 71 2.63 -4.09 10.34
N THR A 72 1.83 -5.02 10.86
CA THR A 72 1.80 -6.42 10.41
C THR A 72 0.63 -6.73 9.51
N GLU A 73 -0.48 -6.02 9.66
CA GLU A 73 -1.69 -6.21 8.86
C GLU A 73 -1.55 -5.64 7.44
N PHE A 74 -2.16 -6.35 6.49
CA PHE A 74 -2.32 -5.89 5.10
C PHE A 74 -3.80 -5.97 4.71
N PRO A 75 -4.31 -5.00 3.94
CA PRO A 75 -3.62 -3.83 3.38
C PRO A 75 -3.33 -2.75 4.43
N ARG A 76 -2.16 -2.12 4.36
CA ARG A 76 -1.76 -1.12 5.34
C ARG A 76 -2.45 0.21 5.17
N ARG A 77 -2.89 0.78 6.30
CA ARG A 77 -3.32 2.18 6.39
C ARG A 77 -2.15 3.00 6.93
N PHE A 78 -1.52 3.78 6.06
CA PHE A 78 -0.31 4.55 6.41
C PHE A 78 -0.55 5.66 7.43
N THR A 79 -1.78 6.16 7.52
CA THR A 79 -2.16 7.19 8.48
C THR A 79 -3.59 6.92 8.94
N GLN A 80 -3.79 6.87 10.26
CA GLN A 80 -5.11 6.68 10.85
C GLN A 80 -5.21 7.34 12.22
N ALA A 81 -6.39 7.88 12.54
CA ALA A 81 -6.70 8.38 13.87
C ALA A 81 -7.36 7.27 14.70
N MET A 82 -6.88 7.08 15.92
CA MET A 82 -7.41 6.14 16.90
C MET A 82 -7.78 6.88 18.17
N TYR A 83 -8.81 6.42 18.87
CA TYR A 83 -9.35 7.09 20.04
C TYR A 83 -9.32 6.15 21.23
N TYR A 84 -8.83 6.65 22.38
CA TYR A 84 -8.65 5.86 23.60
C TYR A 84 -9.12 6.61 24.82
N ARG A 85 -9.71 5.91 25.78
CA ARG A 85 -9.89 6.43 27.14
C ARG A 85 -8.55 6.43 27.89
N PRO A 86 -8.39 7.25 28.94
CA PRO A 86 -7.15 7.31 29.73
C PRO A 86 -6.68 5.97 30.27
N GLN A 87 -7.59 5.02 30.53
CA GLN A 87 -7.28 3.66 31.00
C GLN A 87 -6.93 2.66 29.87
N GLY A 88 -6.80 3.12 28.62
CA GLY A 88 -6.36 2.33 27.47
C GLY A 88 -7.48 1.68 26.65
N SER A 89 -8.73 1.81 27.04
CA SER A 89 -9.85 1.27 26.26
C SER A 89 -9.99 2.04 24.94
N ARG A 90 -9.93 1.32 23.81
CA ARG A 90 -10.22 1.90 22.49
C ARG A 90 -11.71 2.21 22.36
N ILE A 91 -12.04 3.37 21.78
CA ILE A 91 -13.40 3.82 21.57
C ILE A 91 -13.65 4.26 20.14
N HIS A 92 -14.91 4.38 19.75
CA HIS A 92 -15.26 4.85 18.43
C HIS A 92 -15.16 6.37 18.33
N ARG A 93 -14.82 6.90 17.13
CA ARG A 93 -14.70 8.35 16.86
C ARG A 93 -15.91 9.17 17.31
N LEU A 94 -17.11 8.66 17.07
CA LEU A 94 -18.37 9.36 17.44
C LEU A 94 -18.52 9.48 18.95
N GLU A 95 -18.11 8.47 19.72
CA GLU A 95 -18.09 8.49 21.18
C GLU A 95 -17.09 9.52 21.72
N ALA A 96 -15.88 9.55 21.15
CA ALA A 96 -14.85 10.53 21.51
C ALA A 96 -15.31 11.97 21.24
N LYS A 97 -15.91 12.22 20.08
CA LYS A 97 -16.44 13.57 19.72
C LYS A 97 -17.71 13.95 20.47
N GLY A 98 -18.41 12.99 21.05
CA GLY A 98 -19.60 13.20 21.88
C GLY A 98 -19.30 13.69 23.31
N GLY A 99 -18.04 14.09 23.61
CA GLY A 99 -17.64 14.64 24.92
C GLY A 99 -17.07 13.60 25.88
N ALA A 100 -16.70 12.41 25.39
CA ALA A 100 -15.98 11.43 26.20
C ALA A 100 -14.56 11.97 26.52
N ASP A 101 -14.10 11.68 27.75
CA ASP A 101 -12.73 11.94 28.17
C ASP A 101 -11.79 10.96 27.42
N ALA A 102 -11.20 11.45 26.32
CA ALA A 102 -10.49 10.61 25.37
C ALA A 102 -9.25 11.28 24.77
N TYR A 103 -8.25 10.46 24.50
CA TYR A 103 -7.12 10.81 23.65
C TYR A 103 -7.43 10.53 22.18
N GLU A 104 -7.06 11.46 21.31
CA GLU A 104 -6.94 11.21 19.87
C GLU A 104 -5.47 10.97 19.55
N VAL A 105 -5.16 9.79 19.01
CA VAL A 105 -3.82 9.38 18.64
C VAL A 105 -3.74 9.21 17.14
N MET A 106 -2.86 9.98 16.48
CA MET A 106 -2.52 9.78 15.09
C MET A 106 -1.45 8.69 15.00
N VAL A 107 -1.73 7.65 14.25
CA VAL A 107 -0.82 6.54 13.98
C VAL A 107 -0.34 6.65 12.54
N GLU A 108 0.97 6.76 12.35
CA GLU A 108 1.62 6.95 11.06
C GLU A 108 2.68 5.87 10.82
N ILE A 109 2.56 5.13 9.71
CA ILE A 109 3.55 4.14 9.29
C ILE A 109 4.50 4.78 8.29
N THR A 110 5.79 4.64 8.53
CA THR A 110 6.84 5.01 7.58
C THR A 110 7.54 3.76 7.06
N GLU A 111 7.52 3.58 5.75
CA GLU A 111 8.26 2.55 5.03
C GLU A 111 8.79 3.10 3.70
N ALA A 112 9.72 2.38 3.08
CA ALA A 112 10.18 2.72 1.74
C ALA A 112 9.01 2.65 0.73
N PRO A 113 9.06 3.44 -0.36
CA PRO A 113 8.10 3.33 -1.45
C PRO A 113 7.98 1.87 -1.92
N ALA A 114 6.76 1.42 -2.15
CA ALA A 114 6.53 0.11 -2.72
C ALA A 114 7.15 0.03 -4.11
N THR A 115 7.69 -1.12 -4.48
CA THR A 115 8.32 -1.33 -5.79
C THR A 115 7.31 -1.88 -6.78
N LEU A 116 7.16 -1.21 -7.93
CA LEU A 116 6.47 -1.73 -9.11
C LEU A 116 7.53 -2.32 -10.06
N LEU A 117 7.65 -3.64 -10.09
CA LEU A 117 8.54 -4.36 -11.00
C LEU A 117 7.76 -4.75 -12.26
N ILE A 118 8.13 -4.17 -13.40
CA ILE A 118 7.51 -4.39 -14.70
C ILE A 118 8.44 -5.28 -15.53
N VAL A 119 7.98 -6.48 -15.86
CA VAL A 119 8.72 -7.45 -16.68
C VAL A 119 8.17 -7.40 -18.11
N GLY A 120 8.98 -6.85 -19.00
CA GLY A 120 8.65 -6.44 -20.35
C GLY A 120 8.71 -4.92 -20.50
N GLY A 121 9.33 -4.41 -21.57
CA GLY A 121 9.53 -2.97 -21.83
C GLY A 121 8.64 -2.41 -22.95
N GLY A 122 7.47 -3.02 -23.22
CA GLY A 122 6.54 -2.64 -24.28
C GLY A 122 5.81 -1.32 -24.06
N HIS A 123 4.76 -1.06 -24.86
CA HIS A 123 3.95 0.17 -24.75
C HIS A 123 3.16 0.22 -23.44
N ILE A 124 2.52 -0.89 -23.06
CA ILE A 124 1.81 -1.00 -21.76
C ILE A 124 2.77 -0.70 -20.61
N SER A 125 4.00 -1.22 -20.68
CA SER A 125 5.02 -1.02 -19.65
C SER A 125 5.42 0.43 -19.49
N LEU A 126 5.49 1.20 -20.59
CA LEU A 126 5.81 2.63 -20.54
C LEU A 126 4.71 3.40 -19.81
N SER A 127 3.46 3.12 -20.11
CA SER A 127 2.31 3.73 -19.46
C SER A 127 2.21 3.32 -17.99
N LEU A 128 2.45 2.03 -17.68
CA LEU A 128 2.51 1.51 -16.30
C LEU A 128 3.62 2.20 -15.48
N ALA A 129 4.83 2.32 -16.05
CA ALA A 129 5.95 2.97 -15.39
C ALA A 129 5.65 4.44 -15.09
N THR A 130 5.04 5.15 -16.05
CA THR A 130 4.67 6.55 -15.90
C THR A 130 3.62 6.75 -14.79
N ILE A 131 2.53 5.97 -14.82
CA ILE A 131 1.48 6.07 -13.82
C ILE A 131 2.00 5.59 -12.45
N GLY A 132 2.75 4.49 -12.42
CA GLY A 132 3.33 3.94 -11.20
C GLY A 132 4.24 4.93 -10.47
N ALA A 133 5.15 5.57 -11.18
CA ALA A 133 6.01 6.62 -10.63
C ALA A 133 5.18 7.83 -10.12
N HIS A 134 4.16 8.25 -10.89
CA HIS A 134 3.29 9.37 -10.51
C HIS A 134 2.53 9.12 -9.21
N ILE A 135 2.11 7.88 -8.94
CA ILE A 135 1.40 7.51 -7.70
C ILE A 135 2.33 7.02 -6.57
N GLY A 136 3.65 7.22 -6.73
CA GLY A 136 4.65 7.04 -5.68
C GLY A 136 5.20 5.62 -5.51
N PHE A 137 5.19 4.81 -6.57
CA PHE A 137 5.99 3.58 -6.59
C PHE A 137 7.45 3.89 -6.97
N SER A 138 8.38 3.13 -6.38
CA SER A 138 9.70 2.95 -6.95
C SER A 138 9.57 2.00 -8.14
N VAL A 139 9.89 2.47 -9.35
CA VAL A 139 9.66 1.72 -10.58
C VAL A 139 10.93 1.01 -11.04
N ALA A 140 10.84 -0.30 -11.27
CA ALA A 140 11.86 -1.10 -11.91
C ALA A 140 11.31 -1.74 -13.19
N VAL A 141 12.08 -1.68 -14.28
CA VAL A 141 11.69 -2.26 -15.57
C VAL A 141 12.76 -3.26 -16.02
N LEU A 142 12.31 -4.41 -16.53
CA LEU A 142 13.18 -5.44 -17.10
C LEU A 142 12.69 -5.85 -18.50
N ASP A 143 13.58 -5.83 -19.49
CA ASP A 143 13.36 -6.47 -20.81
C ASP A 143 14.69 -7.07 -21.31
N ASP A 144 14.62 -8.10 -22.12
CA ASP A 144 15.79 -8.76 -22.70
C ASP A 144 16.40 -8.01 -23.89
N ARG A 145 15.80 -6.90 -24.30
CA ARG A 145 16.20 -6.10 -25.48
C ARG A 145 16.54 -4.67 -25.07
N GLU A 146 17.74 -4.24 -25.40
CA GLU A 146 18.24 -2.90 -25.05
C GLU A 146 17.34 -1.76 -25.56
N MET A 147 16.75 -1.89 -26.76
CA MET A 147 15.83 -0.88 -27.31
C MET A 147 14.54 -0.72 -26.48
N TYR A 148 14.20 -1.70 -25.62
CA TYR A 148 13.03 -1.70 -24.76
C TYR A 148 13.36 -1.54 -23.27
N ALA A 149 14.63 -1.69 -22.88
CA ALA A 149 15.11 -1.54 -21.51
C ALA A 149 16.29 -0.57 -21.46
N ASN A 150 16.00 0.73 -21.52
CA ASN A 150 17.00 1.79 -21.43
C ASN A 150 16.43 3.02 -20.70
N ALA A 151 17.32 3.86 -20.15
CA ALA A 151 16.96 5.03 -19.37
C ALA A 151 16.30 6.13 -20.20
N GLU A 152 16.57 6.22 -21.51
CA GLU A 152 15.91 7.20 -22.38
C GLU A 152 14.42 6.89 -22.53
N ARG A 153 14.08 5.59 -22.64
CA ARG A 153 12.71 5.13 -22.74
C ARG A 153 11.96 5.21 -21.40
N PHE A 154 12.65 4.95 -20.29
CA PHE A 154 12.04 4.93 -18.94
C PHE A 154 12.72 5.94 -17.99
N PRO A 155 12.67 7.25 -18.30
CA PRO A 155 13.30 8.27 -17.46
C PRO A 155 12.68 8.40 -16.06
N MET A 156 11.46 7.86 -15.89
CA MET A 156 10.75 7.83 -14.61
C MET A 156 11.10 6.62 -13.72
N ALA A 157 11.83 5.62 -14.26
CA ALA A 157 12.16 4.41 -13.53
C ALA A 157 13.43 4.60 -12.69
N ASP A 158 13.40 4.12 -11.44
CA ASP A 158 14.58 4.12 -10.56
C ASP A 158 15.61 3.08 -11.00
N LYS A 159 15.14 2.01 -11.66
CA LYS A 159 15.99 0.94 -12.15
C LYS A 159 15.50 0.42 -13.50
N VAL A 160 16.39 0.37 -14.47
CA VAL A 160 16.14 -0.28 -15.76
C VAL A 160 17.19 -1.39 -15.95
N MET A 161 16.70 -2.61 -16.18
CA MET A 161 17.52 -3.81 -16.33
C MET A 161 17.34 -4.37 -17.74
N CYS A 162 18.45 -4.64 -18.41
CA CYS A 162 18.47 -5.29 -19.71
C CYS A 162 19.20 -6.62 -19.59
N GLY A 163 18.47 -7.74 -19.69
CA GLY A 163 19.09 -9.04 -19.53
C GLY A 163 18.12 -10.21 -19.52
N ASP A 164 18.67 -11.40 -19.24
CA ASP A 164 17.88 -12.62 -19.09
C ASP A 164 16.95 -12.54 -17.88
N PHE A 165 15.68 -12.83 -18.10
CA PHE A 165 14.64 -12.70 -17.06
C PHE A 165 14.92 -13.57 -15.83
N THR A 166 15.40 -14.80 -16.02
CA THR A 166 15.71 -15.70 -14.90
C THR A 166 16.86 -15.17 -14.06
N GLN A 167 17.92 -14.68 -14.69
CA GLN A 167 19.09 -14.18 -13.97
C GLN A 167 18.79 -12.86 -13.25
N GLU A 168 18.18 -11.91 -13.93
CA GLU A 168 17.86 -10.59 -13.37
C GLU A 168 16.84 -10.69 -12.24
N LEU A 169 15.77 -11.47 -12.42
CA LEU A 169 14.76 -11.66 -11.40
C LEU A 169 15.27 -12.44 -10.20
N LYS A 170 16.17 -13.41 -10.37
CA LYS A 170 16.79 -14.15 -9.26
C LYS A 170 17.52 -13.23 -8.29
N GLY A 171 18.22 -12.22 -8.81
CA GLY A 171 18.95 -11.23 -8.02
C GLY A 171 18.11 -10.06 -7.52
N PHE A 172 16.88 -9.91 -7.99
CA PHE A 172 16.03 -8.79 -7.61
C PHE A 172 15.42 -9.00 -6.22
N PRO A 173 15.42 -7.98 -5.33
CA PRO A 173 14.79 -8.07 -4.02
C PRO A 173 13.26 -8.06 -4.16
N ILE A 174 12.65 -9.21 -3.92
CA ILE A 174 11.19 -9.40 -3.93
C ILE A 174 10.72 -9.63 -2.49
N GLY A 175 9.63 -8.96 -2.12
CA GLY A 175 9.06 -9.05 -0.78
C GLY A 175 7.67 -8.43 -0.69
N PRO A 176 7.11 -8.25 0.52
CA PRO A 176 5.72 -7.85 0.74
C PRO A 176 5.38 -6.41 0.33
N THR A 177 6.35 -5.65 -0.17
CA THR A 177 6.15 -4.32 -0.76
C THR A 177 6.44 -4.30 -2.27
N THR A 178 6.64 -5.48 -2.89
CA THR A 178 6.91 -5.61 -4.33
C THR A 178 5.63 -6.02 -5.06
N TYR A 179 5.30 -5.27 -6.09
CA TYR A 179 4.17 -5.49 -7.01
C TYR A 179 4.73 -5.80 -8.38
N ILE A 180 4.46 -6.99 -8.90
CA ILE A 180 5.07 -7.53 -10.13
C ILE A 180 4.05 -7.59 -11.23
N VAL A 181 4.37 -7.03 -12.40
CA VAL A 181 3.55 -7.02 -13.60
C VAL A 181 4.31 -7.69 -14.74
N LEU A 182 3.83 -8.84 -15.20
CA LEU A 182 4.37 -9.58 -16.33
C LEU A 182 3.60 -9.20 -17.59
N VAL A 183 4.22 -8.37 -18.45
CA VAL A 183 3.64 -7.81 -19.67
C VAL A 183 4.62 -7.91 -20.84
N SER A 184 5.28 -9.04 -20.95
CA SER A 184 6.27 -9.28 -22.00
C SER A 184 5.61 -9.59 -23.37
N ARG A 185 6.44 -9.64 -24.40
CA ARG A 185 5.98 -9.88 -25.79
C ARG A 185 5.48 -11.28 -26.08
N GLY A 186 5.65 -12.25 -25.17
CA GLY A 186 5.32 -13.63 -25.45
C GLY A 186 5.16 -14.50 -24.22
N HIS A 187 4.29 -15.51 -24.36
CA HIS A 187 3.93 -16.42 -23.27
C HIS A 187 5.13 -17.19 -22.67
N LYS A 188 6.18 -17.46 -23.45
CA LYS A 188 7.40 -18.09 -22.92
C LYS A 188 8.17 -17.19 -21.97
N GLN A 189 8.27 -15.92 -22.30
CA GLN A 189 8.90 -14.92 -21.42
C GLN A 189 8.08 -14.67 -20.17
N ASP A 190 6.75 -14.56 -20.29
CA ASP A 190 5.85 -14.40 -19.15
C ASP A 190 5.89 -15.61 -18.22
N GLU A 191 5.91 -16.84 -18.79
CA GLU A 191 6.08 -18.09 -18.03
C GLU A 191 7.46 -18.13 -17.33
N THR A 192 8.53 -17.74 -18.02
CA THR A 192 9.87 -17.64 -17.42
C THR A 192 9.91 -16.64 -16.29
N GLY A 193 9.32 -15.46 -16.49
CA GLY A 193 9.20 -14.44 -15.47
C GLY A 193 8.38 -14.90 -14.28
N LEU A 194 7.22 -15.51 -14.51
CA LEU A 194 6.35 -16.02 -13.46
C LEU A 194 7.06 -17.10 -12.63
N ARG A 195 7.71 -18.08 -13.27
CA ARG A 195 8.51 -19.11 -12.60
C ARG A 195 9.60 -18.51 -11.69
N ALA A 196 10.20 -17.40 -12.08
CA ALA A 196 11.28 -16.75 -11.33
C ALA A 196 10.78 -15.96 -10.09
N VAL A 197 9.50 -15.62 -10.03
CA VAL A 197 8.95 -14.74 -8.98
C VAL A 197 7.94 -15.42 -8.05
N LEU A 198 7.33 -16.54 -8.45
CA LEU A 198 6.38 -17.28 -7.62
C LEU A 198 6.99 -17.73 -6.29
N GLY A 199 6.19 -17.71 -5.23
CA GLY A 199 6.58 -18.14 -3.89
C GLY A 199 7.59 -17.24 -3.18
N ARG A 200 7.94 -16.06 -3.74
CA ARG A 200 8.92 -15.14 -3.17
C ARG A 200 8.33 -14.06 -2.28
N GLY A 201 7.05 -14.14 -1.97
CA GLY A 201 6.39 -13.23 -1.03
C GLY A 201 6.10 -11.83 -1.57
N ALA A 202 5.95 -11.67 -2.88
CA ALA A 202 5.48 -10.42 -3.48
C ALA A 202 4.04 -10.11 -3.02
N ALA A 203 3.72 -8.82 -2.83
CA ALA A 203 2.37 -8.37 -2.49
C ALA A 203 1.36 -8.58 -3.63
N TYR A 204 1.86 -8.59 -4.86
CA TYR A 204 1.05 -8.74 -6.06
C TYR A 204 1.90 -9.35 -7.18
N VAL A 205 1.36 -10.33 -7.85
CA VAL A 205 1.93 -10.88 -9.09
C VAL A 205 0.81 -10.94 -10.13
N GLY A 206 0.90 -10.11 -11.15
CA GLY A 206 -0.09 -10.06 -12.23
C GLY A 206 0.53 -10.42 -13.58
N MET A 207 -0.22 -11.15 -14.42
CA MET A 207 0.24 -11.55 -15.74
C MET A 207 -0.79 -11.22 -16.81
N ILE A 208 -0.34 -10.56 -17.89
CA ILE A 208 -1.17 -10.29 -19.06
C ILE A 208 -1.36 -11.56 -19.88
N GLY A 209 -2.56 -11.77 -20.39
CA GLY A 209 -2.82 -12.86 -21.31
C GLY A 209 -4.28 -13.21 -21.43
N SER A 210 -4.64 -13.90 -22.54
CA SER A 210 -5.98 -14.45 -22.65
C SER A 210 -6.17 -15.60 -21.65
N ARG A 211 -7.39 -15.78 -21.16
CA ARG A 211 -7.74 -16.86 -20.20
C ARG A 211 -7.17 -18.23 -20.61
N ARG A 212 -7.26 -18.59 -21.91
CA ARG A 212 -6.71 -19.85 -22.41
C ARG A 212 -5.20 -19.96 -22.25
N ARG A 213 -4.48 -18.87 -22.59
CA ARG A 213 -3.01 -18.83 -22.52
C ARG A 213 -2.53 -18.95 -21.07
N VAL A 214 -3.12 -18.19 -20.20
CA VAL A 214 -2.83 -18.19 -18.78
C VAL A 214 -3.05 -19.56 -18.16
N SER A 215 -4.21 -20.20 -18.40
CA SER A 215 -4.49 -21.54 -17.89
C SER A 215 -3.44 -22.58 -18.33
N THR A 216 -2.86 -22.40 -19.53
CA THR A 216 -1.78 -23.28 -19.99
C THR A 216 -0.50 -23.06 -19.18
N VAL A 217 -0.12 -21.81 -18.97
CA VAL A 217 1.09 -21.46 -18.18
C VAL A 217 0.97 -21.95 -16.74
N LEU A 218 -0.16 -21.66 -16.07
CA LEU A 218 -0.37 -22.07 -14.67
C LEU A 218 -0.36 -23.59 -14.52
N ARG A 219 -0.95 -24.32 -15.50
CA ARG A 219 -0.92 -25.78 -15.49
C ARG A 219 0.50 -26.34 -15.65
N HIS A 220 1.32 -25.78 -16.56
CA HIS A 220 2.71 -26.21 -16.72
C HIS A 220 3.49 -26.01 -15.40
N LEU A 221 3.32 -24.87 -14.73
CA LEU A 221 4.00 -24.60 -13.47
C LEU A 221 3.50 -25.53 -12.35
N TYR A 222 2.21 -25.88 -12.33
CA TYR A 222 1.68 -26.86 -11.40
C TYR A 222 2.29 -28.25 -11.63
N GLU A 223 2.41 -28.69 -12.90
CA GLU A 223 3.05 -29.95 -13.28
C GLU A 223 4.57 -29.95 -12.94
N GLU A 224 5.22 -28.79 -12.87
CA GLU A 224 6.59 -28.62 -12.41
C GLU A 224 6.72 -28.64 -10.87
N GLY A 225 5.61 -28.66 -10.12
CA GLY A 225 5.59 -28.78 -8.67
C GLY A 225 5.50 -27.47 -7.90
N PHE A 226 5.10 -26.35 -8.56
CA PHE A 226 4.80 -25.11 -7.84
C PHE A 226 3.54 -25.28 -6.99
N ASP A 227 3.51 -24.57 -5.85
CA ASP A 227 2.38 -24.62 -4.91
C ASP A 227 1.10 -24.10 -5.56
N GLN A 228 0.00 -24.80 -5.34
CA GLN A 228 -1.30 -24.45 -5.92
C GLN A 228 -1.79 -23.08 -5.41
N GLY A 229 -1.59 -22.78 -4.13
CA GLY A 229 -2.00 -21.51 -3.56
C GLY A 229 -1.24 -20.32 -4.16
N ASP A 230 0.06 -20.47 -4.42
CA ASP A 230 0.86 -19.43 -5.11
C ASP A 230 0.35 -19.20 -6.54
N LEU A 231 -0.03 -20.28 -7.25
CA LEU A 231 -0.57 -20.18 -8.61
C LEU A 231 -1.96 -19.54 -8.65
N GLU A 232 -2.82 -19.88 -7.70
CA GLU A 232 -4.17 -19.29 -7.57
C GLU A 232 -4.12 -17.81 -7.14
N ALA A 233 -3.06 -17.39 -6.48
CA ALA A 233 -2.84 -16.00 -6.07
C ALA A 233 -2.37 -15.08 -7.22
N VAL A 234 -2.07 -15.63 -8.41
CA VAL A 234 -1.68 -14.83 -9.58
C VAL A 234 -2.89 -14.10 -10.15
N TYR A 235 -2.81 -12.78 -10.23
CA TYR A 235 -3.83 -11.92 -10.85
C TYR A 235 -3.81 -12.07 -12.37
N THR A 236 -4.78 -12.81 -12.90
CA THR A 236 -4.81 -13.11 -14.33
C THR A 236 -6.20 -13.55 -14.80
N PRO A 237 -6.77 -12.97 -15.87
CA PRO A 237 -6.22 -11.82 -16.60
C PRO A 237 -6.00 -10.61 -15.68
N ILE A 238 -4.87 -9.92 -15.86
CA ILE A 238 -4.47 -8.78 -15.03
C ILE A 238 -5.38 -7.56 -15.27
N GLY A 239 -5.69 -6.82 -14.22
CA GLY A 239 -6.43 -5.56 -14.26
C GLY A 239 -7.94 -5.72 -14.10
N PHE A 240 -8.62 -4.61 -13.77
CA PHE A 240 -10.08 -4.58 -13.75
C PHE A 240 -10.67 -4.61 -15.16
N ASP A 241 -11.84 -5.21 -15.31
CA ASP A 241 -12.60 -5.19 -16.56
C ASP A 241 -13.19 -3.79 -16.84
N LEU A 242 -12.41 -2.96 -17.52
CA LEU A 242 -12.79 -1.62 -17.96
C LEU A 242 -13.09 -1.56 -19.44
N ALA A 243 -13.14 -2.70 -20.15
CA ALA A 243 -13.18 -2.76 -21.62
C ALA A 243 -12.03 -1.95 -22.27
N ALA A 244 -10.85 -1.93 -21.65
CA ALA A 244 -9.68 -1.18 -22.08
C ALA A 244 -9.11 -1.73 -23.40
N GLU A 245 -8.82 -0.85 -24.35
CA GLU A 245 -8.31 -1.20 -25.68
C GLU A 245 -6.89 -0.68 -25.91
N THR A 246 -6.59 0.56 -25.49
CA THR A 246 -5.28 1.17 -25.68
C THR A 246 -4.28 0.73 -24.61
N PRO A 247 -2.95 0.79 -24.87
CA PRO A 247 -1.93 0.51 -23.87
C PRO A 247 -2.09 1.36 -22.61
N GLU A 248 -2.49 2.61 -22.73
CA GLU A 248 -2.72 3.55 -21.65
C GLU A 248 -3.93 3.13 -20.80
N GLU A 249 -5.04 2.75 -21.41
CA GLU A 249 -6.25 2.27 -20.73
C GLU A 249 -5.98 0.94 -20.00
N ILE A 250 -5.25 0.03 -20.65
CA ILE A 250 -4.81 -1.24 -20.03
C ILE A 250 -3.93 -0.96 -18.82
N ALA A 251 -3.00 0.00 -18.91
CA ALA A 251 -2.17 0.38 -17.78
C ALA A 251 -2.99 0.97 -16.62
N VAL A 252 -4.01 1.79 -16.91
CA VAL A 252 -4.95 2.29 -15.90
C VAL A 252 -5.70 1.16 -15.22
N SER A 253 -6.22 0.19 -15.97
CA SER A 253 -6.91 -0.99 -15.45
C SER A 253 -6.03 -1.78 -14.47
N ILE A 254 -4.76 -2.04 -14.86
CA ILE A 254 -3.78 -2.76 -14.05
C ILE A 254 -3.43 -1.97 -12.78
N VAL A 255 -3.13 -0.67 -12.92
CA VAL A 255 -2.79 0.17 -11.76
C VAL A 255 -3.96 0.29 -10.79
N ALA A 256 -5.19 0.39 -11.29
CA ALA A 256 -6.39 0.43 -10.44
C ALA A 256 -6.53 -0.85 -9.60
N GLU A 257 -6.29 -2.03 -10.18
CA GLU A 257 -6.27 -3.30 -9.46
C GLU A 257 -5.15 -3.34 -8.40
N ILE A 258 -3.93 -2.94 -8.76
CA ILE A 258 -2.80 -2.85 -7.83
C ILE A 258 -3.13 -1.93 -6.66
N VAL A 259 -3.73 -0.76 -6.90
CA VAL A 259 -4.15 0.17 -5.85
C VAL A 259 -5.22 -0.45 -4.96
N ALA A 260 -6.20 -1.17 -5.53
CA ALA A 260 -7.23 -1.85 -4.76
C ALA A 260 -6.62 -2.92 -3.84
N VAL A 261 -5.72 -3.76 -4.35
CA VAL A 261 -5.00 -4.76 -3.55
C VAL A 261 -4.18 -4.09 -2.44
N ARG A 262 -3.42 -3.05 -2.79
CA ARG A 262 -2.56 -2.32 -1.85
C ARG A 262 -3.33 -1.65 -0.73
N ARG A 263 -4.56 -1.18 -1.00
CA ARG A 263 -5.38 -0.37 -0.08
C ARG A 263 -6.58 -1.12 0.49
N GLY A 264 -6.82 -2.36 0.07
CA GLY A 264 -8.00 -3.15 0.46
C GLY A 264 -9.30 -2.60 -0.13
N GLY A 265 -9.22 -2.00 -1.31
CA GLY A 265 -10.38 -1.53 -2.05
C GLY A 265 -11.14 -2.67 -2.71
N THR A 266 -12.44 -2.49 -2.94
CA THR A 266 -13.30 -3.51 -3.56
C THR A 266 -13.31 -3.42 -5.09
N GLY A 267 -12.83 -2.33 -5.67
CA GLY A 267 -12.96 -2.03 -7.10
C GLY A 267 -14.37 -1.66 -7.54
N ARG A 268 -15.35 -1.61 -6.62
CA ARG A 268 -16.73 -1.22 -6.93
C ARG A 268 -16.86 0.28 -7.11
N PRO A 269 -17.78 0.75 -7.96
CA PRO A 269 -18.10 2.17 -8.05
C PRO A 269 -18.62 2.70 -6.72
N MET A 270 -18.04 3.76 -6.19
CA MET A 270 -18.44 4.35 -4.90
C MET A 270 -19.91 4.78 -4.85
N ARG A 271 -20.53 5.02 -6.02
CA ARG A 271 -21.97 5.35 -6.11
C ARG A 271 -22.88 4.19 -5.64
N GLU A 272 -22.42 2.95 -5.63
CA GLU A 272 -23.20 1.79 -5.17
C GLU A 272 -23.42 1.84 -3.65
N ASP A 273 -22.51 2.47 -2.90
CA ASP A 273 -22.62 2.66 -1.45
C ASP A 273 -23.35 3.95 -1.09
N ARG A 274 -23.89 4.66 -2.10
CA ARG A 274 -24.60 5.94 -1.85
C ARG A 274 -25.90 5.68 -1.11
N PRO A 275 -26.10 6.24 0.10
CA PRO A 275 -27.39 6.16 0.78
C PRO A 275 -28.48 6.75 -0.11
N ASN A 276 -29.66 6.13 -0.08
CA ASN A 276 -30.81 6.66 -0.81
C ASN A 276 -31.12 8.05 -0.25
N PHE A 277 -30.84 9.10 -1.04
CA PHE A 277 -30.98 10.50 -0.61
C PHE A 277 -32.45 10.86 -0.24
N MET A 278 -33.43 10.06 -0.71
CA MET A 278 -34.85 10.25 -0.36
C MET A 278 -35.16 9.72 1.03
N THR A 279 -34.34 8.82 1.59
CA THR A 279 -34.55 8.19 2.91
C THR A 279 -33.43 8.51 3.91
N ALA A 280 -32.33 9.11 3.46
CA ALA A 280 -31.23 9.51 4.32
C ALA A 280 -31.68 10.68 5.21
N GLN A 281 -31.74 10.47 6.51
CA GLN A 281 -31.86 11.59 7.47
C GLN A 281 -30.55 12.40 7.40
N PRO A 282 -30.62 13.75 7.39
CA PRO A 282 -29.42 14.58 7.48
C PRO A 282 -28.64 14.23 8.74
N ALA A 283 -27.32 14.17 8.62
CA ALA A 283 -26.47 13.91 9.78
C ALA A 283 -26.71 15.01 10.83
N PRO A 284 -26.81 14.66 12.13
CA PRO A 284 -26.96 15.66 13.17
C PRO A 284 -25.74 16.58 13.17
N GLY A 285 -25.89 17.81 12.68
CA GLY A 285 -24.82 18.82 12.58
C GLY A 285 -24.76 19.61 11.27
N ASP A 286 -25.49 19.21 10.21
CA ASP A 286 -25.56 19.94 8.93
C ASP A 286 -26.70 20.99 8.91
N GLU A 287 -26.99 21.64 10.03
CA GLU A 287 -27.82 22.85 10.00
C GLU A 287 -26.96 23.97 9.38
N GLU A 288 -27.26 24.28 8.12
CA GLU A 288 -26.78 25.47 7.43
C GLU A 288 -26.97 26.70 8.33
N THR A 289 -25.87 27.34 8.66
CA THR A 289 -25.90 28.75 9.06
C THR A 289 -26.36 29.55 7.86
N THR A 290 -27.65 29.67 7.66
CA THR A 290 -28.26 30.68 6.80
C THR A 290 -27.96 32.05 7.39
N ASN A 291 -26.93 32.67 6.86
CA ASN A 291 -26.59 34.06 7.13
C ASN A 291 -27.67 34.95 6.43
N PRO A 292 -28.53 35.69 7.14
CA PRO A 292 -29.50 36.55 6.49
C PRO A 292 -28.75 37.75 5.89
N VAL A 293 -28.69 37.78 4.56
CA VAL A 293 -28.29 38.97 3.81
C VAL A 293 -29.24 40.09 4.20
N ARG A 294 -28.75 41.08 4.96
CA ARG A 294 -29.42 42.37 5.16
C ARG A 294 -29.38 43.15 3.86
N GLY A 295 -30.57 43.57 3.41
CA GLY A 295 -30.79 44.50 2.32
C GLY A 295 -30.27 45.92 2.62
#